data_81e79e1cae28b917fc7d37c4ebfd9dbe
#
_entry.id   81e79e1cae28b917fc7d37c4ebfd9dbe
#
_cell.length_a   1.000
_cell.length_b   1.000
_cell.length_c   1.000
_cell.angle_alpha   90.00
_cell.angle_beta   90.00
_cell.angle_gamma   90.00
#
_symmetry.space_group_name_H-M   'P 1'
#
loop_
_entity.id
_entity.type
_entity.pdbx_description
1 polymer ?
#
loop_
_entity_poly.entity_id
_entity_poly.type
_entity_poly.pdbx_seq_one_letter_code
_entity_poly.pdbx_strand_id
1 'polypeptide(L)'
;MERNIRKEIIRIIDNIICDIDTIPRTYRVTFLPYKAAMWDSLESIWREFAASDECETSVVPIPYFEANRKTNQWDTCYEGNKYPDYVPVVNFQDYLLGQKRPDLVFVHNPFDQFNNVTTVHPAYYSAELKKSCGKLVYVPYYVNPGFISDD
;
A
#
# COMPACT_ATOMS: atom_id res chain seq x y z
N MET A 1 -26.02 44.44 1.42
CA MET A 1 -26.60 43.09 1.48
C MET A 1 -25.59 41.98 1.17
N GLU A 2 -24.91 42.04 0.06
CA GLU A 2 -23.91 41.04 -0.42
C GLU A 2 -22.75 40.77 0.55
N ARG A 3 -22.22 41.84 1.18
CA ARG A 3 -21.09 41.76 2.14
C ARG A 3 -21.43 40.98 3.43
N ASN A 4 -22.71 41.02 3.86
CA ASN A 4 -23.17 40.25 5.02
C ASN A 4 -23.38 38.78 4.71
N ILE A 5 -23.89 38.47 3.51
CA ILE A 5 -24.07 37.10 3.04
C ILE A 5 -22.69 36.39 2.93
N ARG A 6 -21.68 37.07 2.38
CA ARG A 6 -20.33 36.53 2.26
C ARG A 6 -19.73 36.21 3.63
N LYS A 7 -19.87 37.06 4.63
CA LYS A 7 -19.40 36.84 5.99
C LYS A 7 -20.09 35.64 6.64
N GLU A 8 -21.39 35.51 6.43
CA GLU A 8 -22.16 34.38 6.98
C GLU A 8 -21.74 33.04 6.33
N ILE A 9 -21.53 33.02 5.02
CA ILE A 9 -21.01 31.83 4.31
C ILE A 9 -19.65 31.43 4.84
N ILE A 10 -18.73 32.37 5.03
CA ILE A 10 -17.40 32.07 5.58
C ILE A 10 -17.52 31.46 6.98
N ARG A 11 -18.37 32.05 7.85
CA ARG A 11 -18.58 31.52 9.20
C ARG A 11 -19.13 30.09 9.19
N ILE A 12 -20.08 29.79 8.29
CA ILE A 12 -20.64 28.45 8.15
C ILE A 12 -19.54 27.47 7.67
N ILE A 13 -18.71 27.86 6.71
CA ILE A 13 -17.62 27.04 6.20
C ILE A 13 -16.60 26.77 7.33
N ASP A 14 -16.20 27.78 8.08
CA ASP A 14 -15.24 27.63 9.19
C ASP A 14 -15.79 26.69 10.28
N ASN A 15 -17.09 26.77 10.61
CA ASN A 15 -17.72 25.85 11.53
C ASN A 15 -17.73 24.41 11.00
N ILE A 16 -18.07 24.20 9.72
CA ILE A 16 -18.06 22.88 9.08
C ILE A 16 -16.66 22.30 9.10
N ILE A 17 -15.63 23.07 8.80
CA ILE A 17 -14.22 22.63 8.86
C ILE A 17 -13.87 22.19 10.28
N CYS A 18 -14.22 23.00 11.29
CA CYS A 18 -13.97 22.68 12.69
C CYS A 18 -14.69 21.38 13.11
N ASP A 19 -15.94 21.20 12.69
CA ASP A 19 -16.72 20.00 13.00
C ASP A 19 -16.13 18.76 12.32
N ILE A 20 -15.65 18.86 11.07
CA ILE A 20 -14.99 17.77 10.35
C ILE A 20 -13.70 17.35 11.06
N ASP A 21 -12.91 18.30 11.56
CA ASP A 21 -11.66 18.02 12.27
C ASP A 21 -11.88 17.30 13.62
N THR A 22 -13.10 17.34 14.16
CA THR A 22 -13.49 16.62 15.40
C THR A 22 -13.97 15.19 15.15
N ILE A 23 -14.27 14.82 13.90
CA ILE A 23 -14.74 13.47 13.56
C ILE A 23 -13.57 12.50 13.65
N PRO A 24 -13.66 11.44 14.49
CA PRO A 24 -12.64 10.39 14.53
C PRO A 24 -12.42 9.79 13.13
N ARG A 25 -11.20 9.87 12.62
CA ARG A 25 -10.86 9.35 11.31
C ARG A 25 -10.16 8.01 11.47
N THR A 26 -10.70 6.97 10.86
CA THR A 26 -10.01 5.68 10.73
C THR A 26 -9.19 5.68 9.44
N TYR A 27 -7.87 5.50 9.58
CA TYR A 27 -6.94 5.39 8.44
C TYR A 27 -6.96 3.98 7.88
N ARG A 28 -7.10 3.85 6.56
CA ARG A 28 -7.00 2.58 5.86
C ARG A 28 -5.57 2.35 5.40
N VAL A 29 -4.96 1.29 5.92
CA VAL A 29 -3.56 0.93 5.65
C VAL A 29 -3.51 -0.43 4.96
N THR A 30 -2.99 -0.48 3.75
CA THR A 30 -2.93 -1.70 2.94
C THR A 30 -1.50 -2.11 2.71
N PHE A 31 -1.21 -3.38 2.96
CA PHE A 31 0.08 -4.01 2.69
C PHE A 31 -0.07 -4.92 1.47
N LEU A 32 0.76 -4.71 0.44
CA LEU A 32 0.77 -5.46 -0.81
C LEU A 32 2.07 -6.26 -0.98
N PRO A 33 2.34 -7.24 -0.11
CA PRO A 33 3.49 -8.10 -0.29
C PRO A 33 3.25 -9.07 -1.46
N TYR A 34 4.31 -9.52 -2.16
CA TYR A 34 4.19 -10.50 -3.23
C TYR A 34 4.82 -11.86 -2.90
N LYS A 35 5.87 -11.89 -2.06
CA LYS A 35 6.49 -13.14 -1.57
C LYS A 35 6.34 -13.27 -0.06
N ALA A 36 5.87 -14.41 0.40
CA ALA A 36 5.70 -14.69 1.82
C ALA A 36 7.05 -14.65 2.59
N ALA A 37 8.15 -15.09 1.94
CA ALA A 37 9.49 -15.04 2.51
C ALA A 37 10.03 -13.63 2.78
N MET A 38 9.35 -12.57 2.29
CA MET A 38 9.73 -11.17 2.51
C MET A 38 8.82 -10.47 3.53
N TRP A 39 7.86 -11.20 4.10
CA TRP A 39 6.85 -10.64 4.99
C TRP A 39 7.44 -10.01 6.25
N ASP A 40 8.51 -10.59 6.80
CA ASP A 40 9.19 -10.12 8.00
C ASP A 40 9.61 -8.64 7.94
N SER A 41 9.91 -8.13 6.75
CA SER A 41 10.25 -6.71 6.55
C SER A 41 9.06 -5.75 6.69
N LEU A 42 7.82 -6.24 6.53
CA LEU A 42 6.58 -5.47 6.73
C LEU A 42 5.88 -5.78 8.04
N GLU A 43 6.17 -6.93 8.64
CA GLU A 43 5.42 -7.45 9.78
C GLU A 43 5.42 -6.52 10.99
N SER A 44 6.57 -5.95 11.35
CA SER A 44 6.66 -5.04 12.48
C SER A 44 5.82 -3.77 12.26
N ILE A 45 5.86 -3.23 11.06
CA ILE A 45 5.06 -2.06 10.68
C ILE A 45 3.57 -2.41 10.71
N TRP A 46 3.20 -3.57 10.14
CA TRP A 46 1.82 -4.04 10.16
C TRP A 46 1.29 -4.23 11.58
N ARG A 47 2.08 -4.81 12.50
CA ARG A 47 1.68 -5.03 13.90
C ARG A 47 1.35 -3.72 14.60
N GLU A 48 2.14 -2.68 14.39
CA GLU A 48 1.90 -1.36 14.99
C GLU A 48 0.59 -0.74 14.45
N PHE A 49 0.36 -0.77 13.15
CA PHE A 49 -0.91 -0.28 12.59
C PHE A 49 -2.10 -1.13 13.01
N ALA A 50 -1.94 -2.46 13.07
CA ALA A 50 -3.02 -3.37 13.47
C ALA A 50 -3.39 -3.27 14.96
N ALA A 51 -2.49 -2.77 15.81
CA ALA A 51 -2.73 -2.52 17.21
C ALA A 51 -3.40 -1.15 17.49
N SER A 52 -3.48 -0.28 16.49
CA SER A 52 -4.06 1.06 16.63
C SER A 52 -5.56 1.06 16.34
N ASP A 53 -6.37 1.59 17.24
CA ASP A 53 -7.81 1.79 17.07
C ASP A 53 -8.13 2.83 15.97
N GLU A 54 -7.15 3.62 15.57
CA GLU A 54 -7.29 4.62 14.50
C GLU A 54 -7.07 4.04 13.10
N CYS A 55 -6.70 2.75 12.99
CA CYS A 55 -6.30 2.14 11.73
C CYS A 55 -7.10 0.88 11.40
N GLU A 56 -7.53 0.78 10.15
CA GLU A 56 -8.05 -0.44 9.53
C GLU A 56 -6.95 -1.00 8.62
N THR A 57 -6.36 -2.15 8.98
CA THR A 57 -5.29 -2.75 8.20
C THR A 57 -5.79 -3.87 7.30
N SER A 58 -5.20 -3.99 6.11
CA SER A 58 -5.45 -5.10 5.18
C SER A 58 -4.12 -5.62 4.65
N VAL A 59 -3.91 -6.93 4.73
CA VAL A 59 -2.77 -7.62 4.10
C VAL A 59 -3.25 -8.35 2.87
N VAL A 60 -2.81 -7.91 1.71
CA VAL A 60 -3.29 -8.39 0.40
C VAL A 60 -2.09 -8.85 -0.42
N PRO A 61 -1.69 -10.13 -0.32
CA PRO A 61 -0.65 -10.67 -1.20
C PRO A 61 -1.04 -10.53 -2.66
N ILE A 62 -0.12 -10.01 -3.47
CA ILE A 62 -0.37 -9.74 -4.88
C ILE A 62 0.31 -10.76 -5.79
N PRO A 63 -0.28 -11.06 -6.98
CA PRO A 63 0.35 -11.94 -7.94
C PRO A 63 1.60 -11.30 -8.55
N TYR A 64 2.57 -12.13 -8.87
CA TYR A 64 3.82 -11.73 -9.48
C TYR A 64 4.26 -12.73 -10.56
N PHE A 65 5.28 -12.35 -11.32
CA PHE A 65 5.86 -13.16 -12.37
C PHE A 65 7.34 -13.39 -12.10
N GLU A 66 7.80 -14.60 -12.37
CA GLU A 66 9.21 -14.97 -12.34
C GLU A 66 9.70 -15.39 -13.72
N ALA A 67 10.87 -14.89 -14.12
CA ALA A 67 11.48 -15.26 -15.38
C ALA A 67 11.98 -16.71 -15.31
N ASN A 68 11.41 -17.58 -16.13
CA ASN A 68 11.85 -18.96 -16.27
C ASN A 68 13.00 -19.04 -17.30
N ARG A 69 14.22 -19.19 -16.78
CA ARG A 69 15.44 -19.23 -17.62
C ARG A 69 15.51 -20.44 -18.57
N LYS A 70 14.73 -21.50 -18.30
CA LYS A 70 14.73 -22.71 -19.14
C LYS A 70 13.81 -22.57 -20.34
N THR A 71 12.66 -21.93 -20.15
CA THR A 71 11.63 -21.77 -21.18
C THR A 71 11.66 -20.40 -21.85
N ASN A 72 12.41 -19.44 -21.27
CA ASN A 72 12.43 -18.03 -21.64
C ASN A 72 11.03 -17.38 -21.60
N GLN A 73 10.19 -17.84 -20.65
CA GLN A 73 8.83 -17.35 -20.42
C GLN A 73 8.69 -16.83 -18.98
N TRP A 74 7.61 -16.14 -18.70
CA TRP A 74 7.25 -15.70 -17.36
C TRP A 74 6.27 -16.69 -16.73
N ASP A 75 6.63 -17.21 -15.58
CA ASP A 75 5.74 -18.03 -14.76
C ASP A 75 4.93 -17.13 -13.83
N THR A 76 3.61 -17.34 -13.78
CA THR A 76 2.73 -16.62 -12.86
C THR A 76 2.77 -17.28 -11.49
N CYS A 77 3.02 -16.49 -10.45
CA CYS A 77 3.14 -16.94 -9.07
C CYS A 77 2.18 -16.19 -8.17
N TYR A 78 1.68 -16.89 -7.15
CA TYR A 78 0.87 -16.31 -6.07
C TYR A 78 1.13 -17.08 -4.76
N GLU A 79 1.38 -16.37 -3.67
CA GLU A 79 1.77 -16.97 -2.38
C GLU A 79 0.83 -16.62 -1.21
N GLY A 80 -0.39 -16.20 -1.48
CA GLY A 80 -1.33 -15.80 -0.45
C GLY A 80 -1.63 -16.88 0.62
N ASN A 81 -1.42 -18.14 0.29
CA ASN A 81 -1.60 -19.28 1.20
C ASN A 81 -0.35 -19.68 2.00
N LYS A 82 0.77 -18.95 1.82
CA LYS A 82 2.05 -19.25 2.50
C LYS A 82 2.35 -18.30 3.67
N TYR A 83 1.46 -17.37 3.95
CA TYR A 83 1.61 -16.45 5.08
C TYR A 83 1.30 -17.16 6.40
N PRO A 84 1.89 -16.70 7.53
CA PRO A 84 1.56 -17.27 8.84
C PRO A 84 0.07 -17.13 9.16
N ASP A 85 -0.50 -18.10 9.87
CA ASP A 85 -1.94 -18.16 10.20
C ASP A 85 -2.45 -16.96 10.99
N TYR A 86 -1.56 -16.27 11.72
CA TYR A 86 -1.93 -15.06 12.48
C TYR A 86 -2.05 -13.80 11.61
N VAL A 87 -1.67 -13.87 10.33
CA VAL A 87 -1.81 -12.75 9.39
C VAL A 87 -3.14 -12.85 8.67
N PRO A 88 -4.07 -11.90 8.87
CA PRO A 88 -5.38 -11.92 8.23
C PRO A 88 -5.27 -11.55 6.74
N VAL A 89 -4.89 -12.53 5.92
CA VAL A 89 -4.71 -12.34 4.49
C VAL A 89 -6.06 -12.19 3.79
N VAL A 90 -6.19 -11.17 2.98
CA VAL A 90 -7.31 -10.96 2.05
C VAL A 90 -6.86 -11.35 0.64
N ASN A 91 -7.69 -12.11 -0.09
CA ASN A 91 -7.39 -12.46 -1.47
C ASN A 91 -7.40 -11.20 -2.35
N PHE A 92 -6.39 -11.04 -3.21
CA PHE A 92 -6.28 -9.88 -4.10
C PHE A 92 -7.48 -9.75 -5.05
N GLN A 93 -8.16 -10.84 -5.40
CA GLN A 93 -9.37 -10.84 -6.25
C GLN A 93 -10.57 -10.22 -5.55
N ASP A 94 -10.62 -10.31 -4.21
CA ASP A 94 -11.70 -9.77 -3.39
C ASP A 94 -11.41 -8.35 -2.90
N TYR A 95 -10.20 -7.84 -3.17
CA TYR A 95 -9.74 -6.53 -2.71
C TYR A 95 -9.63 -5.52 -3.86
N LEU A 96 -10.67 -4.74 -4.08
CA LEU A 96 -10.70 -3.71 -5.12
C LEU A 96 -10.07 -2.41 -4.61
N LEU A 97 -8.76 -2.24 -4.83
CA LEU A 97 -7.97 -1.10 -4.34
C LEU A 97 -8.59 0.26 -4.73
N GLY A 98 -9.09 0.39 -5.97
CA GLY A 98 -9.73 1.61 -6.46
C GLY A 98 -11.03 1.98 -5.73
N GLN A 99 -11.73 1.01 -5.14
CA GLN A 99 -12.93 1.24 -4.32
C GLN A 99 -12.55 1.50 -2.86
N LYS A 100 -11.58 0.77 -2.34
CA LYS A 100 -11.11 0.90 -0.95
C LYS A 100 -10.40 2.22 -0.69
N ARG A 101 -9.67 2.74 -1.67
CA ARG A 101 -8.90 4.00 -1.60
C ARG A 101 -8.15 4.15 -0.28
N PRO A 102 -7.19 3.27 0.01
CA PRO A 102 -6.45 3.33 1.26
C PRO A 102 -5.65 4.63 1.38
N ASP A 103 -5.50 5.12 2.61
CA ASP A 103 -4.67 6.28 2.91
C ASP A 103 -3.19 5.97 2.72
N LEU A 104 -2.76 4.75 3.10
CA LEU A 104 -1.39 4.27 2.96
C LEU A 104 -1.36 2.91 2.24
N VAL A 105 -0.43 2.74 1.33
CA VAL A 105 -0.12 1.45 0.69
C VAL A 105 1.36 1.16 0.85
N PHE A 106 1.69 -0.01 1.41
CA PHE A 106 3.06 -0.50 1.57
C PHE A 106 3.38 -1.56 0.54
N VAL A 107 4.54 -1.43 -0.13
CA VAL A 107 5.02 -2.35 -1.18
C VAL A 107 6.49 -2.68 -1.02
N HIS A 108 6.90 -3.83 -1.59
CA HIS A 108 8.31 -4.26 -1.70
C HIS A 108 8.94 -3.99 -3.08
N ASN A 109 8.14 -3.65 -4.07
CA ASN A 109 8.53 -3.66 -5.49
C ASN A 109 8.64 -2.25 -6.07
N PRO A 110 9.79 -1.56 -5.90
CA PRO A 110 9.93 -0.19 -6.41
C PRO A 110 10.23 -0.14 -7.92
N PHE A 111 10.69 -1.28 -8.51
CA PHE A 111 11.26 -1.30 -9.86
C PHE A 111 10.24 -1.65 -10.95
N ASP A 112 9.00 -1.99 -10.57
CA ASP A 112 7.88 -2.25 -11.48
C ASP A 112 8.28 -3.13 -12.70
N GLN A 113 8.12 -2.64 -13.94
CA GLN A 113 8.45 -3.34 -15.18
C GLN A 113 9.95 -3.40 -15.51
N PHE A 114 10.80 -2.73 -14.77
CA PHE A 114 12.24 -2.67 -15.05
C PHE A 114 13.02 -3.87 -14.50
N ASN A 115 12.39 -4.71 -13.69
CA ASN A 115 13.02 -5.92 -13.17
C ASN A 115 12.81 -7.10 -14.13
N ASN A 116 13.93 -7.63 -14.65
CA ASN A 116 13.93 -8.74 -15.62
C ASN A 116 13.94 -10.14 -14.98
N VAL A 117 13.92 -10.24 -13.66
CA VAL A 117 13.94 -11.51 -12.90
C VAL A 117 12.61 -11.79 -12.24
N THR A 118 12.05 -10.78 -11.58
CA THR A 118 10.76 -10.87 -10.90
C THR A 118 10.04 -9.53 -11.05
N THR A 119 8.78 -9.57 -11.45
CA THR A 119 7.94 -8.38 -11.53
C THR A 119 6.54 -8.68 -11.01
N VAL A 120 5.89 -7.70 -10.42
CA VAL A 120 4.48 -7.84 -10.00
C VAL A 120 3.54 -7.66 -11.19
N HIS A 121 2.30 -8.09 -11.03
CA HIS A 121 1.29 -7.87 -12.06
C HIS A 121 1.14 -6.35 -12.34
N PRO A 122 1.00 -5.91 -13.62
CA PRO A 122 1.00 -4.49 -14.01
C PRO A 122 -0.02 -3.61 -13.27
N ALA A 123 -1.15 -4.18 -12.84
CA ALA A 123 -2.14 -3.45 -12.02
C ALA A 123 -1.59 -2.96 -10.67
N TYR A 124 -0.47 -3.51 -10.22
CA TYR A 124 0.21 -3.16 -8.96
C TYR A 124 1.51 -2.39 -9.17
N TYR A 125 1.75 -1.86 -10.36
CA TYR A 125 2.87 -0.94 -10.58
C TYR A 125 2.65 0.37 -9.83
N SER A 126 3.74 0.99 -9.38
CA SER A 126 3.71 2.22 -8.57
C SER A 126 2.87 3.33 -9.21
N ALA A 127 2.92 3.46 -10.53
CA ALA A 127 2.13 4.45 -11.28
C ALA A 127 0.61 4.18 -11.18
N GLU A 128 0.20 2.90 -11.15
CA GLU A 128 -1.21 2.52 -11.02
C GLU A 128 -1.67 2.63 -9.56
N LEU A 129 -0.87 2.17 -8.60
CA LEU A 129 -1.17 2.26 -7.17
C LEU A 129 -1.39 3.70 -6.72
N LYS A 130 -0.56 4.64 -7.17
CA LYS A 130 -0.66 6.08 -6.86
C LYS A 130 -1.99 6.71 -7.28
N LYS A 131 -2.70 6.15 -8.24
CA LYS A 131 -4.02 6.63 -8.66
C LYS A 131 -5.12 6.29 -7.65
N SER A 132 -4.88 5.29 -6.80
CA SER A 132 -5.88 4.68 -5.93
C SER A 132 -5.57 4.77 -4.43
N CYS A 133 -4.46 5.39 -4.03
CA CYS A 133 -4.08 5.55 -2.63
C CYS A 133 -3.66 6.98 -2.29
N GLY A 134 -3.71 7.33 -1.02
CA GLY A 134 -3.24 8.62 -0.51
C GLY A 134 -1.72 8.75 -0.57
N LYS A 135 -1.00 7.73 -0.05
CA LYS A 135 0.46 7.64 -0.09
C LYS A 135 0.90 6.22 -0.40
N LEU A 136 1.93 6.09 -1.23
CA LEU A 136 2.62 4.84 -1.52
C LEU A 136 3.96 4.82 -0.80
N VAL A 137 4.20 3.77 -0.01
CA VAL A 137 5.41 3.59 0.80
C VAL A 137 6.15 2.34 0.32
N TYR A 138 7.40 2.52 -0.04
CA TYR A 138 8.30 1.42 -0.35
C TYR A 138 9.09 1.01 0.89
N VAL A 139 9.07 -0.29 1.20
CA VAL A 139 9.89 -0.89 2.26
C VAL A 139 10.80 -1.93 1.63
N PRO A 140 12.12 -1.74 1.68
CA PRO A 140 13.06 -2.72 1.16
C PRO A 140 13.03 -4.01 2.01
N TYR A 141 13.07 -5.15 1.35
CA TYR A 141 13.17 -6.46 2.00
C TYR A 141 14.62 -6.93 2.20
N TYR A 142 15.59 -6.12 1.83
CA TYR A 142 17.02 -6.38 2.00
C TYR A 142 17.75 -5.12 2.42
N VAL A 143 18.84 -5.31 3.17
CA VAL A 143 19.80 -4.24 3.42
C VAL A 143 20.76 -4.21 2.23
N ASN A 144 20.73 -3.15 1.46
CA ASN A 144 21.75 -2.91 0.43
C ASN A 144 23.01 -2.44 1.16
N PRO A 145 24.09 -3.22 1.25
CA PRO A 145 25.37 -2.73 1.71
C PRO A 145 25.95 -1.84 0.60
N GLY A 146 25.42 -0.62 0.47
CA GLY A 146 25.97 0.35 -0.44
C GLY A 146 27.44 0.51 -0.13
N PHE A 147 28.31 0.06 -1.02
CA PHE A 147 29.68 0.49 -1.03
C PHE A 147 29.65 1.97 -1.38
N ILE A 148 29.71 2.80 -0.37
CA ILE A 148 30.16 4.17 -0.56
C ILE A 148 31.65 4.01 -0.84
N SER A 149 32.04 4.05 -2.11
CA SER A 149 33.44 4.27 -2.46
C SER A 149 33.73 5.71 -2.04
N ASP A 150 34.54 5.87 -1.04
CA ASP A 150 35.19 7.13 -0.71
C ASP A 150 36.23 7.41 -1.81
N ASP A 151 35.79 7.93 -2.97
CA ASP A 151 36.63 8.50 -4.03
C ASP A 151 36.30 9.98 -4.22
#